data_ea188c9b66a70c84a75d3fbe55a74c74
#
_entry.id   ea188c9b66a70c84a75d3fbe55a74c74
#
_cell.length_a   1.000
_cell.length_b   1.000
_cell.length_c   1.000
_cell.angle_alpha   90.00
_cell.angle_beta   90.00
_cell.angle_gamma   90.00
#
_symmetry.space_group_name_H-M   'P 1'
#
loop_
_entity.id
_entity.type
_entity.pdbx_description
1 polymer ?
#
loop_
_entity_poly.entity_id
_entity_poly.type
_entity_poly.pdbx_seq_one_letter_code
_entity_poly.pdbx_strand_id
1 'polypeptide(L)'
;MADVKKTKISENMYLLDFFESFGLKVEDTDITPEKYIKSLPEEKLEDLGIEPSTFFASLEAFASDFESLMNESHKVVDSLTIIGGKDKSGNPENVELTINKGDIICIVGPTGSGKSRLLADIEWLADGDTPTGRHILINGEKPDLSTRYSFEHKLVAQLSQNMNFVMDLTAEEFVMMHAESRLVENPAEKTAFIIEQANMLAGEKFKPDTPVTSLSGGQSRALMIADTAFLSKSPVVLVDEIENAGIDRRKALELLVKEEKLVLMATHDPILALMGSKRIVIKNGGIAEIIETTEEELKSLESLRKLDEKLLAMRNILRTGGRLDGIDA
;
A
#
# COMPACT_ATOMS: atom_id res chain seq x y z
N MET A 1 14.67 -27.95 9.47
CA MET A 1 15.36 -27.20 8.40
C MET A 1 16.16 -28.16 7.55
N ALA A 2 15.95 -28.22 6.23
CA ALA A 2 16.83 -28.93 5.33
C ALA A 2 18.21 -28.24 5.38
N ASP A 3 19.30 -29.02 5.36
CA ASP A 3 20.66 -28.49 5.38
C ASP A 3 20.92 -27.81 4.03
N VAL A 4 20.83 -26.47 4.00
CA VAL A 4 20.98 -25.64 2.78
C VAL A 4 22.26 -25.95 1.99
N LYS A 5 23.29 -26.44 2.65
CA LYS A 5 24.57 -26.85 2.02
C LYS A 5 24.41 -28.09 1.15
N LYS A 6 23.41 -28.94 1.46
CA LYS A 6 23.19 -30.24 0.82
C LYS A 6 21.95 -30.27 -0.09
N THR A 7 21.15 -29.21 -0.12
CA THR A 7 20.02 -29.04 -1.01
C THR A 7 20.51 -28.51 -2.36
N LYS A 8 19.92 -28.91 -3.48
CA LYS A 8 20.30 -28.39 -4.79
C LYS A 8 20.01 -26.90 -4.90
N ILE A 9 20.86 -26.17 -5.59
CA ILE A 9 20.67 -24.72 -5.83
C ILE A 9 19.38 -24.49 -6.64
N SER A 10 19.02 -25.40 -7.57
CA SER A 10 17.77 -25.34 -8.31
C SER A 10 16.49 -25.38 -7.44
N GLU A 11 16.58 -25.92 -6.24
CA GLU A 11 15.48 -25.95 -5.27
C GLU A 11 15.37 -24.65 -4.45
N ASN A 12 16.45 -23.86 -4.47
CA ASN A 12 16.59 -22.60 -3.71
C ASN A 12 17.24 -21.52 -4.59
N MET A 13 16.52 -21.09 -5.64
CA MET A 13 17.05 -20.17 -6.65
C MET A 13 17.56 -18.84 -6.09
N TYR A 14 17.04 -18.39 -4.94
CA TYR A 14 17.54 -17.19 -4.23
C TYR A 14 19.02 -17.29 -3.82
N LEU A 15 19.58 -18.50 -3.75
CA LEU A 15 21.00 -18.68 -3.47
C LEU A 15 21.90 -18.22 -4.61
N LEU A 16 21.39 -18.08 -5.84
CA LEU A 16 22.19 -17.57 -6.97
C LEU A 16 22.70 -16.16 -6.69
N ASP A 17 21.83 -15.28 -6.17
CA ASP A 17 22.19 -13.90 -5.81
C ASP A 17 23.28 -13.90 -4.72
N PHE A 18 23.19 -14.83 -3.76
CA PHE A 18 24.24 -14.99 -2.75
C PHE A 18 25.58 -15.39 -3.37
N PHE A 19 25.58 -16.37 -4.29
CA PHE A 19 26.82 -16.78 -4.98
C PHE A 19 27.40 -15.64 -5.84
N GLU A 20 26.55 -14.89 -6.54
CA GLU A 20 26.97 -13.72 -7.33
C GLU A 20 27.58 -12.62 -6.47
N SER A 21 27.12 -12.41 -5.25
CA SER A 21 27.68 -11.44 -4.31
C SER A 21 29.14 -11.74 -3.93
N PHE A 22 29.57 -13.01 -4.02
CA PHE A 22 30.94 -13.46 -3.86
C PHE A 22 31.70 -13.58 -5.19
N GLY A 23 31.14 -13.10 -6.31
CA GLY A 23 31.74 -13.20 -7.63
C GLY A 23 31.73 -14.62 -8.23
N LEU A 24 30.92 -15.51 -7.69
CA LEU A 24 30.77 -16.89 -8.14
C LEU A 24 29.58 -17.01 -9.12
N LYS A 25 29.84 -17.48 -10.33
CA LYS A 25 28.79 -17.79 -11.32
C LYS A 25 28.51 -19.28 -11.31
N VAL A 26 27.29 -19.65 -10.97
CA VAL A 26 26.80 -21.03 -10.95
C VAL A 26 26.10 -21.32 -12.26
N GLU A 27 26.71 -22.11 -13.15
CA GLU A 27 26.13 -22.51 -14.44
C GLU A 27 25.22 -23.76 -14.29
N ASP A 28 25.62 -24.69 -13.42
CA ASP A 28 24.85 -25.90 -13.10
C ASP A 28 24.14 -25.74 -11.78
N THR A 29 22.84 -25.47 -11.83
CA THR A 29 21.98 -25.31 -10.64
C THR A 29 21.53 -26.63 -10.01
N ASP A 30 21.77 -27.77 -10.66
CA ASP A 30 21.46 -29.10 -10.13
C ASP A 30 22.53 -29.64 -9.15
N ILE A 31 23.54 -28.83 -8.88
CA ILE A 31 24.60 -29.09 -7.90
C ILE A 31 24.23 -28.53 -6.51
N THR A 32 24.79 -29.13 -5.46
CA THR A 32 24.63 -28.55 -4.09
C THR A 32 25.72 -27.52 -3.82
N PRO A 33 25.46 -26.51 -2.97
CA PRO A 33 26.47 -25.53 -2.56
C PRO A 33 27.79 -26.15 -2.10
N GLU A 34 27.72 -27.22 -1.31
CA GLU A 34 28.93 -27.91 -0.81
C GLU A 34 29.74 -28.54 -1.96
N LYS A 35 29.08 -29.18 -2.92
CA LYS A 35 29.77 -29.78 -4.08
C LYS A 35 30.34 -28.71 -5.00
N TYR A 36 29.60 -27.60 -5.19
CA TYR A 36 30.06 -26.52 -6.04
C TYR A 36 31.34 -25.89 -5.50
N ILE A 37 31.36 -25.49 -4.23
CA ILE A 37 32.58 -24.90 -3.60
C ILE A 37 33.77 -25.88 -3.64
N LYS A 38 33.55 -27.18 -3.36
CA LYS A 38 34.59 -28.22 -3.46
C LYS A 38 35.10 -28.46 -4.89
N SER A 39 34.33 -28.11 -5.91
CA SER A 39 34.78 -28.25 -7.31
C SER A 39 35.62 -27.10 -7.82
N LEU A 40 35.70 -25.99 -7.07
CA LEU A 40 36.47 -24.82 -7.45
C LEU A 40 37.97 -25.04 -7.12
N PRO A 41 38.91 -24.55 -7.97
CA PRO A 41 40.34 -24.54 -7.67
C PRO A 41 40.63 -23.71 -6.42
N GLU A 42 41.59 -24.14 -5.58
CA GLU A 42 42.00 -23.39 -4.39
C GLU A 42 42.47 -21.96 -4.72
N GLU A 43 43.22 -21.78 -5.82
CA GLU A 43 43.62 -20.46 -6.33
C GLU A 43 42.46 -19.52 -6.53
N LYS A 44 41.34 -20.02 -7.07
CA LYS A 44 40.14 -19.20 -7.31
C LYS A 44 39.42 -18.79 -6.01
N LEU A 45 39.44 -19.66 -5.01
CA LEU A 45 38.87 -19.34 -3.68
C LEU A 45 39.74 -18.31 -2.97
N GLU A 46 41.08 -18.43 -3.08
CA GLU A 46 42.04 -17.46 -2.54
C GLU A 46 41.89 -16.09 -3.21
N ASP A 47 41.82 -16.05 -4.55
CA ASP A 47 41.64 -14.81 -5.33
C ASP A 47 40.38 -14.05 -4.96
N LEU A 48 39.30 -14.77 -4.63
CA LEU A 48 38.02 -14.20 -4.20
C LEU A 48 37.95 -13.97 -2.69
N GLY A 49 38.95 -14.34 -1.93
CA GLY A 49 38.99 -14.23 -0.47
C GLY A 49 37.94 -15.11 0.23
N ILE A 50 37.62 -16.26 -0.38
CA ILE A 50 36.58 -17.17 0.13
C ILE A 50 37.20 -18.24 1.00
N GLU A 51 36.99 -18.15 2.29
CA GLU A 51 37.26 -19.24 3.22
C GLU A 51 35.99 -20.12 3.35
N PRO A 52 36.06 -21.43 3.01
CA PRO A 52 34.88 -22.29 2.98
C PRO A 52 34.05 -22.32 4.26
N SER A 53 34.71 -22.28 5.44
CA SER A 53 34.03 -22.27 6.73
C SER A 53 33.18 -21.01 6.93
N THR A 54 33.75 -19.85 6.65
CA THR A 54 33.11 -18.53 6.76
C THR A 54 32.00 -18.37 5.70
N PHE A 55 32.28 -18.84 4.47
CA PHE A 55 31.31 -18.84 3.39
C PHE A 55 30.05 -19.63 3.75
N PHE A 56 30.19 -20.85 4.26
CA PHE A 56 29.05 -21.66 4.65
C PHE A 56 28.30 -21.13 5.87
N ALA A 57 28.97 -20.47 6.80
CA ALA A 57 28.28 -19.78 7.91
C ALA A 57 27.45 -18.60 7.40
N SER A 58 28.00 -17.82 6.45
CA SER A 58 27.25 -16.72 5.80
C SER A 58 26.10 -17.23 4.94
N LEU A 59 26.25 -18.36 4.24
CA LEU A 59 25.20 -19.00 3.47
C LEU A 59 24.04 -19.46 4.37
N GLU A 60 24.34 -20.06 5.52
CA GLU A 60 23.30 -20.48 6.48
C GLU A 60 22.57 -19.28 7.07
N ALA A 61 23.29 -18.21 7.43
CA ALA A 61 22.70 -16.98 7.92
C ALA A 61 21.78 -16.36 6.85
N PHE A 62 22.28 -16.20 5.62
CA PHE A 62 21.49 -15.68 4.50
C PHE A 62 20.25 -16.51 4.23
N ALA A 63 20.37 -17.85 4.18
CA ALA A 63 19.22 -18.73 3.99
C ALA A 63 18.21 -18.64 5.13
N SER A 64 18.68 -18.54 6.39
CA SER A 64 17.82 -18.36 7.57
C SER A 64 17.09 -17.02 7.52
N ASP A 65 17.81 -15.96 7.15
CA ASP A 65 17.23 -14.62 7.03
C ASP A 65 16.19 -14.59 5.88
N PHE A 66 16.51 -15.21 4.74
CA PHE A 66 15.60 -15.32 3.61
C PHE A 66 14.36 -16.17 3.94
N GLU A 67 14.54 -17.33 4.59
CA GLU A 67 13.43 -18.16 5.06
C GLU A 67 12.58 -17.42 6.10
N SER A 68 13.19 -16.64 6.98
CA SER A 68 12.44 -15.82 7.94
C SER A 68 11.63 -14.73 7.23
N LEU A 69 12.21 -14.08 6.22
CA LEU A 69 11.50 -13.12 5.36
C LEU A 69 10.34 -13.76 4.58
N MET A 70 10.53 -14.98 4.09
CA MET A 70 9.50 -15.70 3.33
C MET A 70 8.46 -16.36 4.26
N ASN A 71 8.87 -16.85 5.44
CA ASN A 71 8.03 -17.52 6.44
C ASN A 71 7.51 -16.55 7.52
N GLU A 72 7.99 -15.32 7.58
CA GLU A 72 7.24 -14.30 8.30
C GLU A 72 5.88 -14.19 7.62
N SER A 73 5.02 -15.12 8.06
CA SER A 73 3.60 -15.04 7.83
C SER A 73 3.24 -13.60 8.16
N HIS A 74 2.93 -12.81 7.12
CA HIS A 74 2.36 -11.50 7.34
C HIS A 74 1.30 -11.69 8.39
N LYS A 75 1.44 -11.08 9.58
CA LYS A 75 0.39 -11.12 10.58
C LYS A 75 -0.86 -10.72 9.85
N VAL A 76 -1.75 -11.69 9.60
CA VAL A 76 -3.01 -11.40 8.91
C VAL A 76 -3.69 -10.36 9.76
N VAL A 77 -3.89 -9.17 9.22
CA VAL A 77 -4.59 -8.11 9.93
C VAL A 77 -6.07 -8.25 9.59
N ASP A 78 -6.81 -8.81 10.51
CA ASP A 78 -8.26 -8.97 10.40
C ASP A 78 -9.00 -7.74 10.90
N SER A 79 -8.40 -7.02 11.87
CA SER A 79 -9.00 -5.82 12.44
C SER A 79 -7.97 -4.79 12.91
N LEU A 80 -8.40 -3.52 12.87
CA LEU A 80 -7.71 -2.39 13.47
C LEU A 80 -8.66 -1.74 14.46
N THR A 81 -8.22 -1.53 15.72
CA THR A 81 -9.03 -0.85 16.73
C THR A 81 -8.39 0.49 17.10
N ILE A 82 -9.19 1.54 17.05
CA ILE A 82 -8.82 2.90 17.48
C ILE A 82 -9.39 3.10 18.88
N ILE A 83 -8.51 3.27 19.86
CA ILE A 83 -8.89 3.70 21.21
C ILE A 83 -8.66 5.21 21.31
N GLY A 84 -9.68 5.95 21.72
CA GLY A 84 -9.67 7.38 21.83
C GLY A 84 -8.61 7.91 22.82
N GLY A 85 -8.16 9.10 22.58
CA GLY A 85 -7.23 9.82 23.42
C GLY A 85 -7.85 11.12 23.94
N LYS A 86 -7.36 12.27 23.46
CA LYS A 86 -7.86 13.62 23.83
C LYS A 86 -7.89 14.55 22.63
N ASP A 87 -8.82 15.50 22.68
CA ASP A 87 -8.92 16.61 21.73
C ASP A 87 -7.84 17.69 21.99
N LYS A 88 -7.83 18.74 21.15
CA LYS A 88 -6.89 19.89 21.31
C LYS A 88 -7.08 20.67 22.61
N SER A 89 -8.25 20.57 23.23
CA SER A 89 -8.58 21.23 24.52
C SER A 89 -8.27 20.32 25.71
N GLY A 90 -7.81 19.09 25.49
CA GLY A 90 -7.52 18.10 26.53
C GLY A 90 -8.74 17.30 27.00
N ASN A 91 -9.90 17.44 26.36
CA ASN A 91 -11.07 16.63 26.68
C ASN A 91 -10.89 15.19 26.18
N PRO A 92 -11.27 14.18 26.99
CA PRO A 92 -11.12 12.79 26.60
C PRO A 92 -12.05 12.43 25.42
N GLU A 93 -11.56 11.61 24.51
CA GLU A 93 -12.35 10.93 23.50
C GLU A 93 -12.85 9.60 24.07
N ASN A 94 -14.12 9.49 24.33
CA ASN A 94 -14.72 8.25 24.84
C ASN A 94 -15.11 7.34 23.66
N VAL A 95 -14.11 6.86 22.91
CA VAL A 95 -14.29 6.12 21.66
C VAL A 95 -13.43 4.88 21.69
N GLU A 96 -14.04 3.75 21.30
CA GLU A 96 -13.38 2.52 20.90
C GLU A 96 -14.05 2.06 19.61
N LEU A 97 -13.30 2.05 18.51
CA LEU A 97 -13.79 1.69 17.19
C LEU A 97 -12.97 0.57 16.59
N THR A 98 -13.57 -0.58 16.40
CA THR A 98 -12.96 -1.69 15.66
C THR A 98 -13.45 -1.66 14.21
N ILE A 99 -12.50 -1.80 13.30
CA ILE A 99 -12.65 -1.77 11.85
C ILE A 99 -12.11 -3.10 11.32
N ASN A 100 -12.86 -3.78 10.48
CA ASN A 100 -12.50 -5.09 9.99
C ASN A 100 -11.97 -5.04 8.56
N LYS A 101 -11.29 -6.09 8.16
CA LYS A 101 -10.82 -6.31 6.79
C LYS A 101 -11.97 -6.15 5.79
N GLY A 102 -11.74 -5.40 4.72
CA GLY A 102 -12.74 -5.09 3.71
C GLY A 102 -13.68 -3.92 4.06
N ASP A 103 -13.58 -3.32 5.25
CA ASP A 103 -14.34 -2.13 5.61
C ASP A 103 -13.77 -0.87 4.94
N ILE A 104 -14.67 0.04 4.57
CA ILE A 104 -14.35 1.42 4.22
C ILE A 104 -14.87 2.32 5.33
N ILE A 105 -13.95 3.04 5.97
CA ILE A 105 -14.28 4.04 7.00
C ILE A 105 -13.93 5.43 6.49
N CYS A 106 -14.90 6.33 6.53
CA CYS A 106 -14.69 7.71 6.10
C CYS A 106 -14.42 8.62 7.30
N ILE A 107 -13.43 9.49 7.18
CA ILE A 107 -13.07 10.49 8.17
C ILE A 107 -13.52 11.84 7.64
N VAL A 108 -14.47 12.46 8.31
CA VAL A 108 -15.09 13.71 7.90
C VAL A 108 -14.90 14.81 8.94
N GLY A 109 -14.96 16.05 8.50
CA GLY A 109 -14.83 17.22 9.35
C GLY A 109 -14.28 18.43 8.60
N PRO A 110 -14.41 19.64 9.10
CA PRO A 110 -13.89 20.86 8.48
C PRO A 110 -12.39 20.79 8.20
N THR A 111 -11.91 21.63 7.30
CA THR A 111 -10.47 21.83 7.10
C THR A 111 -9.84 22.28 8.41
N GLY A 112 -8.69 21.68 8.77
CA GLY A 112 -8.00 21.97 10.04
C GLY A 112 -8.63 21.30 11.28
N SER A 113 -9.69 20.51 11.14
CA SER A 113 -10.31 19.78 12.26
C SER A 113 -9.43 18.73 12.90
N GLY A 114 -8.41 18.21 12.18
CA GLY A 114 -7.49 17.18 12.68
C GLY A 114 -7.60 15.81 11.98
N LYS A 115 -8.26 15.73 10.81
CA LYS A 115 -8.36 14.48 10.03
C LYS A 115 -7.00 13.84 9.76
N SER A 116 -6.07 14.61 9.20
CA SER A 116 -4.69 14.13 8.89
C SER A 116 -3.93 13.74 10.16
N ARG A 117 -4.30 14.27 11.34
CA ARG A 117 -3.70 13.84 12.61
C ARG A 117 -4.16 12.45 13.01
N LEU A 118 -5.44 12.12 12.81
CA LEU A 118 -5.93 10.76 13.02
C LEU A 118 -5.28 9.78 12.05
N LEU A 119 -5.15 10.16 10.77
CA LEU A 119 -4.42 9.33 9.79
C LEU A 119 -2.98 9.08 10.22
N ALA A 120 -2.28 10.12 10.71
CA ALA A 120 -0.91 9.97 11.21
C ALA A 120 -0.83 9.06 12.46
N ASP A 121 -1.76 9.18 13.41
CA ASP A 121 -1.81 8.29 14.57
C ASP A 121 -1.99 6.81 14.15
N ILE A 122 -2.78 6.55 13.11
CA ILE A 122 -2.96 5.21 12.55
C ILE A 122 -1.70 4.78 11.78
N GLU A 123 -1.14 5.64 10.93
CA GLU A 123 0.07 5.33 10.15
C GLU A 123 1.23 4.91 11.05
N TRP A 124 1.40 5.60 12.17
CA TRP A 124 2.47 5.33 13.14
C TRP A 124 2.09 4.29 14.20
N LEU A 125 0.90 3.68 14.08
CA LEU A 125 0.38 2.72 15.07
C LEU A 125 0.56 3.26 16.48
N ALA A 126 0.03 4.45 16.75
CA ALA A 126 0.20 5.17 18.00
C ALA A 126 -0.11 4.29 19.23
N ASP A 127 0.72 4.39 20.28
CA ASP A 127 0.52 3.71 21.57
C ASP A 127 0.56 4.71 22.74
N GLY A 128 -0.29 5.73 22.64
CA GLY A 128 -0.36 6.79 23.66
C GLY A 128 0.79 7.81 23.60
N ASP A 129 1.74 7.61 22.71
CA ASP A 129 2.98 8.38 22.56
C ASP A 129 2.87 9.56 21.58
N THR A 130 1.68 9.80 21.03
CA THR A 130 1.39 10.95 20.18
C THR A 130 0.70 12.08 20.99
N PRO A 131 0.66 13.32 20.50
CA PRO A 131 -0.01 14.42 21.20
C PRO A 131 -1.48 14.18 21.52
N THR A 132 -2.16 13.32 20.76
CA THR A 132 -3.56 12.93 21.00
C THR A 132 -3.71 11.89 22.11
N GLY A 133 -2.65 11.12 22.40
CA GLY A 133 -2.69 10.00 23.35
C GLY A 133 -3.57 8.83 22.92
N ARG A 134 -3.88 8.69 21.61
CA ARG A 134 -4.62 7.55 21.06
C ARG A 134 -3.79 6.27 21.09
N HIS A 135 -4.47 5.12 21.14
CA HIS A 135 -3.86 3.82 20.96
C HIS A 135 -4.47 3.12 19.74
N ILE A 136 -3.61 2.51 18.94
CA ILE A 136 -4.02 1.72 17.77
C ILE A 136 -3.67 0.25 18.04
N LEU A 137 -4.67 -0.61 18.00
CA LEU A 137 -4.48 -2.05 18.18
C LEU A 137 -4.64 -2.75 16.83
N ILE A 138 -3.87 -3.80 16.64
CA ILE A 138 -3.97 -4.72 15.49
C ILE A 138 -4.45 -6.07 16.03
N ASN A 139 -5.58 -6.56 15.50
CA ASN A 139 -6.22 -7.78 15.99
C ASN A 139 -6.48 -7.77 17.53
N GLY A 140 -6.78 -6.59 18.07
CA GLY A 140 -7.02 -6.41 19.51
C GLY A 140 -5.76 -6.33 20.38
N GLU A 141 -4.58 -6.45 19.80
CA GLU A 141 -3.29 -6.41 20.50
C GLU A 141 -2.50 -5.15 20.16
N LYS A 142 -1.68 -4.69 21.08
CA LYS A 142 -0.74 -3.59 20.84
C LYS A 142 0.35 -4.06 19.86
N PRO A 143 0.61 -3.30 18.77
CA PRO A 143 1.74 -3.57 17.90
C PRO A 143 3.06 -3.50 18.68
N ASP A 144 3.94 -4.47 18.49
CA ASP A 144 5.29 -4.41 19.04
C ASP A 144 6.16 -3.33 18.36
N LEU A 145 7.27 -2.97 18.98
CA LEU A 145 8.17 -1.94 18.47
C LEU A 145 8.78 -2.31 17.11
N SER A 146 9.04 -3.61 16.89
CA SER A 146 9.59 -4.09 15.62
C SER A 146 8.58 -3.88 14.49
N THR A 147 7.32 -4.19 14.71
CA THR A 147 6.23 -3.95 13.75
C THR A 147 6.01 -2.45 13.48
N ARG A 148 6.06 -1.61 14.52
CA ARG A 148 5.84 -0.14 14.37
C ARG A 148 6.90 0.55 13.54
N TYR A 149 8.15 0.12 13.64
CA TYR A 149 9.31 0.77 13.00
C TYR A 149 9.90 -0.02 11.84
N SER A 150 9.25 -1.14 11.45
CA SER A 150 9.69 -1.91 10.29
C SER A 150 9.38 -1.16 8.99
N PHE A 151 10.40 -1.01 8.14
CA PHE A 151 10.21 -0.56 6.76
C PHE A 151 9.77 -1.70 5.84
N GLU A 152 10.18 -2.93 6.14
CA GLU A 152 9.91 -4.12 5.33
C GLU A 152 8.50 -4.67 5.55
N HIS A 153 7.97 -4.53 6.77
CA HIS A 153 6.67 -5.05 7.19
C HIS A 153 5.67 -3.94 7.53
N LYS A 154 5.69 -2.86 6.75
CA LYS A 154 4.79 -1.74 6.98
C LYS A 154 3.32 -2.18 6.88
N LEU A 155 2.59 -2.19 8.02
CA LEU A 155 1.18 -2.60 8.08
C LEU A 155 0.24 -1.57 7.45
N VAL A 156 0.66 -0.32 7.37
CA VAL A 156 -0.17 0.79 6.92
C VAL A 156 0.48 1.45 5.70
N ALA A 157 -0.20 1.45 4.57
CA ALA A 157 0.16 2.24 3.39
C ALA A 157 -0.63 3.54 3.38
N GLN A 158 0.00 4.63 2.97
CA GLN A 158 -0.67 5.94 2.84
C GLN A 158 -0.64 6.41 1.39
N LEU A 159 -1.82 6.72 0.88
CA LEU A 159 -2.04 7.41 -0.37
C LEU A 159 -2.31 8.88 -0.06
N SER A 160 -1.28 9.71 -0.14
CA SER A 160 -1.35 11.13 0.21
C SER A 160 -1.98 11.97 -0.92
N GLN A 161 -2.42 13.19 -0.57
CA GLN A 161 -2.98 14.14 -1.54
C GLN A 161 -2.02 14.47 -2.70
N ASN A 162 -0.73 14.63 -2.40
CA ASN A 162 0.30 14.95 -3.39
C ASN A 162 1.20 13.74 -3.63
N MET A 163 0.95 13.04 -4.72
CA MET A 163 1.77 11.92 -5.17
C MET A 163 2.59 12.38 -6.37
N ASN A 164 3.81 12.87 -6.10
CA ASN A 164 4.74 13.26 -7.13
C ASN A 164 5.87 12.23 -7.21
N PHE A 165 6.14 11.76 -8.41
CA PHE A 165 7.30 10.93 -8.67
C PHE A 165 8.55 11.81 -8.82
N VAL A 166 9.65 11.37 -8.23
CA VAL A 166 10.97 12.03 -8.32
C VAL A 166 12.01 11.15 -9.02
N MET A 167 11.57 9.99 -9.52
CA MET A 167 12.44 8.99 -10.15
C MET A 167 12.42 9.16 -11.67
N ASP A 168 13.56 8.94 -12.30
CA ASP A 168 13.69 8.95 -13.77
C ASP A 168 13.47 7.53 -14.31
N LEU A 169 12.23 7.07 -14.20
CA LEU A 169 11.77 5.75 -14.63
C LEU A 169 10.50 5.91 -15.47
N THR A 170 10.25 4.97 -16.37
CA THR A 170 8.95 4.78 -17.01
C THR A 170 7.94 4.16 -16.04
N ALA A 171 6.66 4.22 -16.37
CA ALA A 171 5.61 3.59 -15.57
C ALA A 171 5.83 2.07 -15.44
N GLU A 172 6.30 1.43 -16.51
CA GLU A 172 6.63 0.01 -16.54
C GLU A 172 7.82 -0.32 -15.65
N GLU A 173 8.93 0.42 -15.78
CA GLU A 173 10.12 0.22 -14.95
C GLU A 173 9.83 0.45 -13.46
N PHE A 174 9.01 1.44 -13.14
CA PHE A 174 8.60 1.72 -11.77
C PHE A 174 7.83 0.54 -11.14
N VAL A 175 6.81 0.02 -11.84
CA VAL A 175 6.01 -1.10 -11.34
C VAL A 175 6.82 -2.39 -11.33
N MET A 176 7.67 -2.60 -12.35
CA MET A 176 8.57 -3.76 -12.43
C MET A 176 9.52 -3.80 -11.23
N MET A 177 10.20 -2.70 -10.93
CA MET A 177 11.08 -2.58 -9.77
C MET A 177 10.36 -2.93 -8.46
N HIS A 178 9.10 -2.48 -8.31
CA HIS A 178 8.29 -2.82 -7.14
C HIS A 178 7.91 -4.31 -7.11
N ALA A 179 7.56 -4.91 -8.24
CA ALA A 179 7.22 -6.33 -8.33
C ALA A 179 8.44 -7.21 -7.99
N GLU A 180 9.61 -6.88 -8.54
CA GLU A 180 10.87 -7.58 -8.29
C GLU A 180 11.28 -7.46 -6.81
N SER A 181 11.24 -6.24 -6.24
CA SER A 181 11.59 -6.01 -4.83
C SER A 181 10.71 -6.79 -3.84
N ARG A 182 9.53 -7.21 -4.27
CA ARG A 182 8.58 -8.01 -3.47
C ARG A 182 8.58 -9.48 -3.83
N LEU A 183 9.50 -9.92 -4.67
CA LEU A 183 9.67 -11.30 -5.11
C LEU A 183 8.37 -11.89 -5.71
N VAL A 184 7.67 -11.08 -6.51
CA VAL A 184 6.43 -11.52 -7.17
C VAL A 184 6.76 -12.53 -8.26
N GLU A 185 6.03 -13.63 -8.31
CA GLU A 185 6.10 -14.57 -9.43
C GLU A 185 5.67 -13.88 -10.74
N ASN A 186 6.44 -14.06 -11.81
CA ASN A 186 6.18 -13.45 -13.12
C ASN A 186 6.03 -11.92 -13.07
N PRO A 187 7.04 -11.15 -12.64
CA PRO A 187 6.94 -9.72 -12.42
C PRO A 187 6.54 -8.95 -13.68
N ALA A 188 6.92 -9.40 -14.88
CA ALA A 188 6.55 -8.77 -16.14
C ALA A 188 5.03 -8.84 -16.42
N GLU A 189 4.42 -10.00 -16.22
CA GLU A 189 2.97 -10.19 -16.38
C GLU A 189 2.20 -9.37 -15.35
N LYS A 190 2.66 -9.39 -14.10
CA LYS A 190 2.06 -8.61 -13.02
C LYS A 190 2.14 -7.11 -13.28
N THR A 191 3.27 -6.62 -13.81
CA THR A 191 3.46 -5.23 -14.21
C THR A 191 2.48 -4.79 -15.29
N ALA A 192 2.36 -5.57 -16.36
CA ALA A 192 1.41 -5.28 -17.44
C ALA A 192 -0.04 -5.23 -16.92
N PHE A 193 -0.41 -6.17 -16.06
CA PHE A 193 -1.72 -6.19 -15.40
C PHE A 193 -1.97 -4.95 -14.56
N ILE A 194 -1.00 -4.52 -13.74
CA ILE A 194 -1.15 -3.33 -12.87
C ILE A 194 -1.30 -2.06 -13.70
N ILE A 195 -0.55 -1.90 -14.78
CA ILE A 195 -0.68 -0.77 -15.71
C ILE A 195 -2.07 -0.75 -16.35
N GLU A 196 -2.59 -1.91 -16.74
CA GLU A 196 -3.95 -2.02 -17.27
C GLU A 196 -4.98 -1.57 -16.22
N GLN A 197 -4.88 -2.04 -14.98
CA GLN A 197 -5.76 -1.64 -13.88
C GLN A 197 -5.66 -0.14 -13.59
N ALA A 198 -4.45 0.42 -13.57
CA ALA A 198 -4.25 1.86 -13.43
C ALA A 198 -4.94 2.66 -14.55
N ASN A 199 -4.85 2.18 -15.79
CA ASN A 199 -5.52 2.79 -16.94
C ASN A 199 -7.05 2.66 -16.90
N MET A 200 -7.61 1.69 -16.17
CA MET A 200 -9.06 1.60 -15.93
C MET A 200 -9.55 2.63 -14.89
N LEU A 201 -8.67 3.07 -14.00
CA LEU A 201 -8.95 4.09 -12.99
C LEU A 201 -8.73 5.50 -13.54
N ALA A 202 -7.75 5.69 -14.42
CA ALA A 202 -7.37 6.99 -14.95
C ALA A 202 -8.42 7.54 -15.92
N GLY A 203 -8.71 8.84 -15.82
CA GLY A 203 -9.57 9.53 -16.78
C GLY A 203 -8.98 9.59 -18.18
N GLU A 204 -7.65 9.64 -18.29
CA GLU A 204 -6.88 9.59 -19.53
C GLU A 204 -5.82 8.50 -19.41
N LYS A 205 -5.76 7.62 -20.41
CA LYS A 205 -4.82 6.51 -20.45
C LYS A 205 -3.38 7.01 -20.69
N PHE A 206 -2.42 6.30 -20.12
CA PHE A 206 -0.99 6.49 -20.35
C PHE A 206 -0.36 5.18 -20.87
N LYS A 207 0.80 5.32 -21.51
CA LYS A 207 1.54 4.17 -22.06
C LYS A 207 2.53 3.63 -21.02
N PRO A 208 2.94 2.34 -21.12
CA PRO A 208 3.95 1.76 -20.23
C PRO A 208 5.29 2.52 -20.26
N ASP A 209 5.69 3.01 -21.42
CA ASP A 209 6.94 3.74 -21.66
C ASP A 209 6.88 5.24 -21.25
N THR A 210 5.74 5.70 -20.70
CA THR A 210 5.60 7.09 -20.23
C THR A 210 6.44 7.32 -18.98
N PRO A 211 7.34 8.33 -18.95
CA PRO A 211 8.07 8.67 -17.74
C PRO A 211 7.11 9.02 -16.60
N VAL A 212 7.33 8.45 -15.40
CA VAL A 212 6.44 8.68 -14.25
C VAL A 212 6.34 10.15 -13.86
N THR A 213 7.41 10.92 -14.07
CA THR A 213 7.45 12.37 -13.85
C THR A 213 6.60 13.18 -14.84
N SER A 214 6.22 12.58 -15.99
CA SER A 214 5.37 13.19 -17.01
C SER A 214 3.90 12.83 -16.87
N LEU A 215 3.56 11.94 -15.94
CA LEU A 215 2.16 11.57 -15.67
C LEU A 215 1.39 12.77 -15.11
N SER A 216 0.15 12.95 -15.56
CA SER A 216 -0.77 13.90 -14.92
C SER A 216 -1.08 13.46 -13.49
N GLY A 217 -1.54 14.38 -12.64
CA GLY A 217 -1.89 14.04 -11.25
C GLY A 217 -2.92 12.91 -11.13
N GLY A 218 -3.86 12.80 -12.09
CA GLY A 218 -4.81 11.70 -12.15
C GLY A 218 -4.17 10.37 -12.53
N GLN A 219 -3.29 10.37 -13.53
CA GLN A 219 -2.54 9.18 -13.96
C GLN A 219 -1.59 8.69 -12.87
N SER A 220 -0.82 9.59 -12.24
CA SER A 220 0.06 9.28 -11.10
C SER A 220 -0.71 8.59 -9.98
N ARG A 221 -1.87 9.14 -9.64
CA ARG A 221 -2.71 8.62 -8.56
C ARG A 221 -3.32 7.26 -8.91
N ALA A 222 -3.79 7.10 -10.15
CA ALA A 222 -4.28 5.81 -10.65
C ALA A 222 -3.20 4.72 -10.58
N LEU A 223 -1.97 5.06 -11.00
CA LEU A 223 -0.83 4.14 -10.93
C LEU A 223 -0.52 3.74 -9.48
N MET A 224 -0.42 4.71 -8.57
CA MET A 224 -0.12 4.44 -7.16
C MET A 224 -1.20 3.63 -6.45
N ILE A 225 -2.48 3.86 -6.77
CA ILE A 225 -3.59 3.07 -6.21
C ILE A 225 -3.50 1.62 -6.71
N ALA A 226 -3.29 1.40 -8.00
CA ALA A 226 -3.15 0.06 -8.56
C ALA A 226 -1.91 -0.66 -8.01
N ASP A 227 -0.77 0.01 -7.92
CA ASP A 227 0.44 -0.51 -7.29
C ASP A 227 0.18 -0.91 -5.83
N THR A 228 -0.45 -0.01 -5.05
CA THR A 228 -0.79 -0.28 -3.64
C THR A 228 -1.77 -1.45 -3.50
N ALA A 229 -2.77 -1.54 -4.36
CA ALA A 229 -3.75 -2.62 -4.29
C ALA A 229 -3.11 -4.00 -4.53
N PHE A 230 -2.26 -4.12 -5.54
CA PHE A 230 -1.77 -5.41 -6.02
C PHE A 230 -0.38 -5.81 -5.57
N LEU A 231 0.49 -4.84 -5.25
CA LEU A 231 1.86 -5.11 -4.80
C LEU A 231 2.09 -4.80 -3.32
N SER A 232 1.36 -3.83 -2.74
CA SER A 232 1.57 -3.54 -1.33
C SER A 232 1.05 -4.69 -0.47
N LYS A 233 1.91 -5.20 0.39
CA LYS A 233 1.57 -6.18 1.42
C LYS A 233 0.84 -5.54 2.61
N SER A 234 0.80 -4.20 2.69
CA SER A 234 0.11 -3.46 3.76
C SER A 234 -1.40 -3.75 3.74
N PRO A 235 -1.95 -4.32 4.82
CA PRO A 235 -3.38 -4.63 4.90
C PRO A 235 -4.25 -3.39 5.13
N VAL A 236 -3.69 -2.32 5.69
CA VAL A 236 -4.38 -1.05 5.96
C VAL A 236 -3.95 -0.01 4.95
N VAL A 237 -4.91 0.66 4.31
CA VAL A 237 -4.66 1.74 3.35
C VAL A 237 -5.33 3.01 3.83
N LEU A 238 -4.52 4.03 4.07
CA LEU A 238 -4.99 5.38 4.38
C LEU A 238 -5.04 6.20 3.09
N VAL A 239 -6.18 6.83 2.85
CA VAL A 239 -6.41 7.67 1.66
C VAL A 239 -6.71 9.09 2.11
N ASP A 240 -5.92 10.06 1.67
CA ASP A 240 -6.11 11.47 2.01
C ASP A 240 -6.56 12.26 0.76
N GLU A 241 -7.80 12.77 0.81
CA GLU A 241 -8.42 13.64 -0.18
C GLU A 241 -8.30 13.17 -1.65
N ILE A 242 -8.89 12.02 -1.97
CA ILE A 242 -8.86 11.44 -3.32
C ILE A 242 -9.76 12.17 -4.35
N GLU A 243 -10.66 13.05 -3.90
CA GLU A 243 -11.68 13.69 -4.71
C GLU A 243 -11.19 14.57 -5.85
N ASN A 244 -9.98 15.10 -5.74
CA ASN A 244 -9.41 16.04 -6.71
C ASN A 244 -8.58 15.36 -7.81
N ALA A 245 -8.68 14.04 -7.95
CA ALA A 245 -7.66 13.27 -8.61
C ALA A 245 -7.80 13.09 -10.12
N GLY A 246 -8.93 13.40 -10.74
CA GLY A 246 -9.14 13.06 -12.17
C GLY A 246 -9.15 11.55 -12.44
N ILE A 247 -9.55 10.75 -11.43
CA ILE A 247 -9.71 9.30 -11.49
C ILE A 247 -11.15 8.90 -11.19
N ASP A 248 -11.51 7.67 -11.55
CA ASP A 248 -12.76 7.05 -11.08
C ASP A 248 -12.60 6.62 -9.61
N ARG A 249 -13.01 7.51 -8.71
CA ARG A 249 -12.89 7.37 -7.26
C ARG A 249 -13.57 6.11 -6.72
N ARG A 250 -14.73 5.76 -7.30
CA ARG A 250 -15.50 4.60 -6.89
C ARG A 250 -14.76 3.31 -7.23
N LYS A 251 -14.32 3.17 -8.48
CA LYS A 251 -13.54 2.00 -8.90
C LYS A 251 -12.24 1.87 -8.11
N ALA A 252 -11.61 2.98 -7.74
CA ALA A 252 -10.40 2.97 -6.92
C ALA A 252 -10.65 2.36 -5.54
N LEU A 253 -11.73 2.74 -4.86
CA LEU A 253 -12.10 2.17 -3.56
C LEU A 253 -12.56 0.71 -3.69
N GLU A 254 -13.40 0.39 -4.70
CA GLU A 254 -13.84 -0.96 -4.98
C GLU A 254 -12.65 -1.91 -5.24
N LEU A 255 -11.60 -1.41 -5.92
CA LEU A 255 -10.37 -2.16 -6.15
C LEU A 255 -9.66 -2.51 -4.85
N LEU A 256 -9.44 -1.52 -3.97
CA LEU A 256 -8.78 -1.72 -2.68
C LEU A 256 -9.56 -2.72 -1.80
N VAL A 257 -10.87 -2.61 -1.76
CA VAL A 257 -11.73 -3.53 -0.97
C VAL A 257 -11.72 -4.94 -1.56
N LYS A 258 -11.74 -5.07 -2.90
CA LYS A 258 -11.67 -6.38 -3.57
C LYS A 258 -10.35 -7.11 -3.25
N GLU A 259 -9.28 -6.36 -3.08
CA GLU A 259 -7.98 -6.88 -2.62
C GLU A 259 -7.90 -6.99 -1.07
N GLU A 260 -9.08 -7.02 -0.41
CA GLU A 260 -9.24 -7.25 1.02
C GLU A 260 -8.50 -6.25 1.92
N LYS A 261 -8.24 -5.03 1.43
CA LYS A 261 -7.64 -3.94 2.22
C LYS A 261 -8.67 -3.35 3.19
N LEU A 262 -8.21 -2.95 4.37
CA LEU A 262 -8.93 -2.12 5.31
C LEU A 262 -8.68 -0.66 4.91
N VAL A 263 -9.71 0.09 4.54
CA VAL A 263 -9.56 1.43 3.97
C VAL A 263 -10.08 2.48 4.93
N LEU A 264 -9.22 3.44 5.33
CA LEU A 264 -9.64 4.65 6.02
C LEU A 264 -9.38 5.86 5.11
N MET A 265 -10.42 6.62 4.83
CA MET A 265 -10.37 7.72 3.88
C MET A 265 -10.78 9.04 4.51
N ALA A 266 -9.87 10.02 4.51
CA ALA A 266 -10.24 11.39 4.81
C ALA A 266 -10.83 12.06 3.56
N THR A 267 -12.05 12.58 3.67
CA THR A 267 -12.75 13.19 2.53
C THR A 267 -13.66 14.32 2.98
N HIS A 268 -13.94 15.25 2.07
CA HIS A 268 -15.02 16.23 2.17
C HIS A 268 -16.08 16.06 1.06
N ASP A 269 -15.92 15.05 0.21
CA ASP A 269 -16.88 14.67 -0.83
C ASP A 269 -18.03 13.86 -0.23
N PRO A 270 -19.30 14.32 -0.35
CA PRO A 270 -20.44 13.63 0.25
C PRO A 270 -20.68 12.24 -0.35
N ILE A 271 -20.34 12.02 -1.62
CA ILE A 271 -20.50 10.71 -2.28
C ILE A 271 -19.53 9.71 -1.65
N LEU A 272 -18.26 10.10 -1.51
CA LEU A 272 -17.24 9.24 -0.88
C LEU A 272 -17.57 9.00 0.60
N ALA A 273 -18.01 10.03 1.32
CA ALA A 273 -18.38 9.90 2.72
C ALA A 273 -19.51 8.88 2.96
N LEU A 274 -20.45 8.75 2.03
CA LEU A 274 -21.57 7.79 2.09
C LEU A 274 -21.21 6.40 1.52
N MET A 275 -20.05 6.23 0.89
CA MET A 275 -19.59 4.91 0.46
C MET A 275 -19.01 4.08 1.62
N GLY A 276 -18.61 4.73 2.70
CA GLY A 276 -18.14 4.04 3.90
C GLY A 276 -19.28 3.42 4.72
N SER A 277 -18.99 2.29 5.36
CA SER A 277 -19.93 1.68 6.32
C SER A 277 -20.14 2.56 7.56
N LYS A 278 -19.08 3.31 7.93
CA LYS A 278 -19.10 4.26 9.06
C LYS A 278 -18.35 5.54 8.72
N ARG A 279 -18.73 6.62 9.40
CA ARG A 279 -18.04 7.91 9.34
C ARG A 279 -17.54 8.32 10.72
N ILE A 280 -16.25 8.65 10.80
CA ILE A 280 -15.63 9.26 11.97
C ILE A 280 -15.70 10.78 11.79
N VAL A 281 -16.42 11.45 12.67
CA VAL A 281 -16.54 12.92 12.67
C VAL A 281 -15.46 13.54 13.55
N ILE A 282 -14.58 14.35 12.94
CA ILE A 282 -13.51 15.03 13.65
C ILE A 282 -13.88 16.48 13.95
N LYS A 283 -13.83 16.86 15.22
CA LYS A 283 -13.98 18.23 15.71
C LYS A 283 -12.88 18.55 16.70
N ASN A 284 -12.31 19.74 16.63
CA ASN A 284 -11.27 20.21 17.55
C ASN A 284 -10.10 19.23 17.76
N GLY A 285 -9.70 18.49 16.73
CA GLY A 285 -8.62 17.49 16.79
C GLY A 285 -9.03 16.15 17.38
N GLY A 286 -10.26 16.02 17.90
CA GLY A 286 -10.79 14.82 18.52
C GLY A 286 -11.86 14.12 17.68
N ILE A 287 -12.08 12.83 17.94
CA ILE A 287 -13.22 12.06 17.44
C ILE A 287 -14.44 12.48 18.24
N ALA A 288 -15.34 13.24 17.60
CA ALA A 288 -16.54 13.73 18.24
C ALA A 288 -17.69 12.73 18.19
N GLU A 289 -17.79 11.96 17.11
CA GLU A 289 -18.90 11.04 16.87
C GLU A 289 -18.50 9.97 15.83
N ILE A 290 -19.11 8.81 15.91
CA ILE A 290 -19.05 7.76 14.90
C ILE A 290 -20.47 7.52 14.41
N ILE A 291 -20.70 7.67 13.11
CA ILE A 291 -22.01 7.57 12.47
C ILE A 291 -21.99 6.35 11.54
N GLU A 292 -22.93 5.43 11.72
CA GLU A 292 -23.15 4.33 10.78
C GLU A 292 -23.98 4.82 9.58
N THR A 293 -23.60 4.37 8.38
CA THR A 293 -24.33 4.73 7.16
C THR A 293 -25.67 3.97 7.13
N THR A 294 -26.79 4.71 7.04
CA THR A 294 -28.14 4.14 7.04
C THR A 294 -28.60 3.78 5.62
N GLU A 295 -29.65 2.94 5.52
CA GLU A 295 -30.28 2.63 4.24
C GLU A 295 -30.87 3.88 3.54
N GLU A 296 -31.33 4.86 4.32
CA GLU A 296 -31.86 6.12 3.78
C GLU A 296 -30.76 6.97 3.18
N GLU A 297 -29.58 6.99 3.82
CA GLU A 297 -28.38 7.65 3.27
C GLU A 297 -27.88 6.97 2.00
N LEU A 298 -27.95 5.63 1.92
CA LEU A 298 -27.61 4.88 0.70
C LEU A 298 -28.56 5.22 -0.46
N LYS A 299 -29.85 5.45 -0.19
CA LYS A 299 -30.79 5.95 -1.20
C LYS A 299 -30.43 7.38 -1.64
N SER A 300 -30.02 8.23 -0.71
CA SER A 300 -29.55 9.58 -0.99
C SER A 300 -28.25 9.58 -1.81
N LEU A 301 -27.37 8.62 -1.60
CA LEU A 301 -26.16 8.41 -2.39
C LEU A 301 -26.46 8.22 -3.88
N GLU A 302 -27.53 7.47 -4.23
CA GLU A 302 -27.93 7.27 -5.62
C GLU A 302 -28.36 8.58 -6.30
N SER A 303 -29.05 9.44 -5.56
CA SER A 303 -29.46 10.77 -6.04
C SER A 303 -28.24 11.71 -6.22
N LEU A 304 -27.29 11.67 -5.28
CA LEU A 304 -26.04 12.45 -5.37
C LEU A 304 -25.18 12.01 -6.56
N ARG A 305 -25.13 10.70 -6.85
CA ARG A 305 -24.42 10.18 -8.03
C ARG A 305 -24.96 10.74 -9.34
N LYS A 306 -26.29 10.78 -9.49
CA LYS A 306 -26.94 11.35 -10.68
C LYS A 306 -26.63 12.84 -10.85
N LEU A 307 -26.51 13.59 -9.75
CA LEU A 307 -26.10 14.99 -9.78
C LEU A 307 -24.63 15.13 -10.18
N ASP A 308 -23.75 14.31 -9.64
CA ASP A 308 -22.31 14.35 -9.99
C ASP A 308 -22.08 13.98 -11.47
N GLU A 309 -22.80 12.98 -12.00
CA GLU A 309 -22.77 12.63 -13.42
C GLU A 309 -23.19 13.80 -14.31
N LYS A 310 -24.27 14.52 -13.95
CA LYS A 310 -24.69 15.73 -14.66
C LYS A 310 -23.62 16.81 -14.61
N LEU A 311 -23.05 17.07 -13.44
CA LEU A 311 -21.99 18.07 -13.27
C LEU A 311 -20.72 17.69 -14.06
N LEU A 312 -20.38 16.40 -14.10
CA LEU A 312 -19.25 15.91 -14.89
C LEU A 312 -19.49 16.09 -16.39
N ALA A 313 -20.68 15.79 -16.87
CA ALA A 313 -21.07 16.02 -18.26
C ALA A 313 -20.96 17.52 -18.64
N MET A 314 -21.45 18.41 -17.78
CA MET A 314 -21.33 19.86 -17.97
C MET A 314 -19.88 20.33 -18.00
N ARG A 315 -19.04 19.84 -17.08
CA ARG A 315 -17.60 20.13 -17.07
C ARG A 315 -16.92 19.68 -18.37
N ASN A 316 -17.30 18.52 -18.90
CA ASN A 316 -16.73 18.00 -20.15
C ASN A 316 -17.15 18.86 -21.36
N ILE A 317 -18.40 19.32 -21.42
CA ILE A 317 -18.86 20.25 -22.46
C ILE A 317 -18.00 21.52 -22.45
N LEU A 318 -17.79 22.12 -21.27
CA LEU A 318 -16.99 23.34 -21.14
C LEU A 318 -15.51 23.10 -21.50
N ARG A 319 -14.92 21.96 -21.08
CA ARG A 319 -13.53 21.60 -21.40
C ARG A 319 -13.27 21.42 -22.89
N THR A 320 -14.30 20.97 -23.63
CA THR A 320 -14.23 20.81 -25.10
C THR A 320 -14.62 22.07 -25.89
N GLY A 321 -14.84 23.21 -25.18
CA GLY A 321 -15.20 24.48 -25.79
C GLY A 321 -16.69 24.61 -26.13
N GLY A 322 -17.53 23.69 -25.68
CA GLY A 322 -18.97 23.77 -25.81
C GLY A 322 -19.60 24.82 -24.88
N ARG A 323 -20.87 25.15 -25.14
CA ARG A 323 -21.68 26.08 -24.33
C ARG A 323 -22.73 25.31 -23.54
N LEU A 324 -23.06 25.81 -22.36
CA LEU A 324 -24.10 25.24 -21.49
C LEU A 324 -25.44 25.99 -21.69
N ASP A 325 -25.92 26.09 -22.93
CA ASP A 325 -27.19 26.75 -23.25
C ASP A 325 -28.35 25.76 -23.04
N GLY A 326 -29.36 26.15 -22.23
CA GLY A 326 -30.62 25.39 -22.09
C GLY A 326 -30.51 24.14 -21.22
N ILE A 327 -29.67 24.12 -20.20
CA ILE A 327 -29.66 23.03 -19.22
C ILE A 327 -30.75 23.27 -18.19
N ASP A 328 -31.82 22.48 -18.27
CA ASP A 328 -32.80 22.37 -17.21
C ASP A 328 -32.16 21.76 -15.97
N ALA A 329 -32.16 22.50 -14.86
CA ALA A 329 -31.58 22.13 -13.58
C ALA A 329 -32.35 20.98 -12.90
#